data_935d9639ebac7e787ede2045431a1fdc
#
_entry.id   935d9639ebac7e787ede2045431a1fdc
#
_cell.length_a   1.000
_cell.length_b   1.000
_cell.length_c   1.000
_cell.angle_alpha   90.00
_cell.angle_beta   90.00
_cell.angle_gamma   90.00
#
_symmetry.space_group_name_H-M   'P 1'
#
loop_
_entity.id
_entity.type
_entity.pdbx_description
1 polymer ?
#
loop_
_entity_poly.entity_id
_entity_poly.type
_entity_poly.pdbx_seq_one_letter_code
_entity_poly.pdbx_strand_id
1 'polypeptide(L)'
;MGTQKRIGTADHPVVTIKLASTSDELMQCYMLRAAVFMGEQACPYGEEFDGNDYTASHVIMYVDGEPAGSMRLRWFQSFCKFERCVVLKPFRGLGIHHRINAWCKEFARRKGYTKVYLHLQRRHMPMMEKEGFRRVDDRVFNFSDHEYYAVYCELEPVAAAVRLDTEPMVMNRPEDRLDTLGILEKSAARGASNPHAPRVERHVN
;
A
#
# COMPACT_ATOMS: atom_id res chain seq x y z
N MET A 1 -21.19 -20.68 -23.36
CA MET A 1 -21.93 -19.78 -22.44
C MET A 1 -21.52 -20.15 -21.02
N GLY A 2 -20.53 -19.46 -20.48
CA GLY A 2 -20.04 -19.69 -19.11
C GLY A 2 -20.84 -18.83 -18.15
N THR A 3 -21.56 -19.47 -17.25
CA THR A 3 -22.30 -18.83 -16.16
C THR A 3 -21.30 -18.14 -15.22
N GLN A 4 -21.27 -16.81 -15.24
CA GLN A 4 -20.55 -16.00 -14.26
C GLN A 4 -21.17 -16.28 -12.88
N LYS A 5 -20.43 -16.99 -12.03
CA LYS A 5 -20.81 -17.24 -10.63
C LYS A 5 -20.92 -15.88 -9.93
N ARG A 6 -22.13 -15.43 -9.62
CA ARG A 6 -22.34 -14.28 -8.73
C ARG A 6 -21.77 -14.63 -7.37
N ILE A 7 -20.77 -13.89 -6.93
CA ILE A 7 -20.17 -13.98 -5.60
C ILE A 7 -21.24 -13.53 -4.59
N GLY A 8 -21.36 -14.29 -3.55
CA GLY A 8 -22.39 -14.39 -2.55
C GLY A 8 -23.04 -13.14 -1.98
N THR A 9 -24.23 -13.35 -1.52
CA THR A 9 -25.10 -12.45 -0.78
C THR A 9 -24.66 -12.32 0.68
N ALA A 10 -23.60 -11.51 0.94
CA ALA A 10 -23.45 -10.85 2.23
C ALA A 10 -23.80 -9.38 2.01
N ASP A 11 -24.59 -8.79 2.87
CA ASP A 11 -25.04 -7.39 2.75
C ASP A 11 -23.87 -6.38 2.70
N HIS A 12 -22.67 -6.77 3.13
CA HIS A 12 -21.44 -5.99 3.01
C HIS A 12 -20.23 -6.91 2.78
N PRO A 13 -19.50 -6.78 1.64
CA PRO A 13 -18.31 -7.58 1.39
C PRO A 13 -17.19 -7.29 2.41
N VAL A 14 -16.51 -8.34 2.86
CA VAL A 14 -15.35 -8.22 3.75
C VAL A 14 -14.15 -7.75 2.92
N VAL A 15 -13.63 -6.57 3.24
CA VAL A 15 -12.46 -6.00 2.57
C VAL A 15 -11.27 -6.03 3.52
N THR A 16 -10.19 -6.68 3.09
CA THR A 16 -8.90 -6.72 3.79
C THR A 16 -7.86 -5.99 2.96
N ILE A 17 -7.10 -5.09 3.59
CA ILE A 17 -6.01 -4.35 2.95
C ILE A 17 -4.75 -4.53 3.80
N LYS A 18 -3.63 -4.85 3.17
CA LYS A 18 -2.35 -5.08 3.84
C LYS A 18 -1.17 -4.82 2.91
N LEU A 19 0.05 -4.75 3.48
CA LEU A 19 1.27 -4.89 2.69
C LEU A 19 1.40 -6.32 2.15
N ALA A 20 1.82 -6.46 0.91
CA ALA A 20 2.31 -7.72 0.38
C ALA A 20 3.60 -8.11 1.12
N SER A 21 3.54 -9.18 1.90
CA SER A 21 4.62 -9.65 2.78
C SER A 21 5.17 -11.01 2.39
N THR A 22 4.65 -11.62 1.33
CA THR A 22 5.10 -12.88 0.76
C THR A 22 5.32 -12.73 -0.75
N SER A 23 6.12 -13.61 -1.35
CA SER A 23 6.32 -13.65 -2.80
C SER A 23 5.02 -13.89 -3.56
N ASP A 24 4.12 -14.69 -3.00
CA ASP A 24 2.82 -14.97 -3.58
C ASP A 24 1.94 -13.72 -3.63
N GLU A 25 1.86 -12.96 -2.54
CA GLU A 25 1.12 -11.69 -2.48
C GLU A 25 1.72 -10.63 -3.42
N LEU A 26 3.05 -10.58 -3.54
CA LEU A 26 3.72 -9.70 -4.49
C LEU A 26 3.38 -10.07 -5.93
N MET A 27 3.37 -11.35 -6.24
CA MET A 27 2.95 -11.85 -7.56
C MET A 27 1.50 -11.49 -7.86
N GLN A 28 0.60 -11.63 -6.89
CA GLN A 28 -0.80 -11.19 -7.02
C GLN A 28 -0.89 -9.69 -7.33
N CYS A 29 -0.09 -8.83 -6.67
CA CYS A 29 -0.04 -7.41 -7.01
C CYS A 29 0.35 -7.17 -8.47
N TYR A 30 1.37 -7.87 -8.97
CA TYR A 30 1.80 -7.75 -10.36
C TYR A 30 0.75 -8.26 -11.34
N MET A 31 0.08 -9.38 -11.04
CA MET A 31 -0.99 -9.91 -11.86
C MET A 31 -2.18 -8.95 -11.95
N LEU A 32 -2.59 -8.35 -10.84
CA LEU A 32 -3.66 -7.35 -10.79
C LEU A 32 -3.32 -6.13 -11.65
N ARG A 33 -2.09 -5.63 -11.55
CA ARG A 33 -1.58 -4.50 -12.33
C ARG A 33 -1.53 -4.83 -13.83
N ALA A 34 -0.97 -5.99 -14.19
CA ALA A 34 -0.91 -6.44 -15.57
C ALA A 34 -2.30 -6.60 -16.18
N ALA A 35 -3.25 -7.20 -15.45
CA ALA A 35 -4.62 -7.37 -15.92
C ALA A 35 -5.29 -6.03 -16.24
N VAL A 36 -5.09 -4.99 -15.42
CA VAL A 36 -5.72 -3.69 -15.63
C VAL A 36 -4.92 -2.82 -16.59
N PHE A 37 -3.63 -2.60 -16.33
CA PHE A 37 -2.85 -1.68 -17.17
C PHE A 37 -2.55 -2.24 -18.56
N MET A 38 -2.09 -3.49 -18.62
CA MET A 38 -1.76 -4.11 -19.90
C MET A 38 -3.00 -4.70 -20.59
N GLY A 39 -3.84 -5.41 -19.85
CA GLY A 39 -5.00 -6.10 -20.42
C GLY A 39 -6.17 -5.18 -20.76
N GLU A 40 -6.49 -4.18 -19.93
CA GLU A 40 -7.63 -3.29 -20.17
C GLU A 40 -7.21 -1.94 -20.81
N GLN A 41 -6.01 -1.42 -20.50
CA GLN A 41 -5.58 -0.09 -20.93
C GLN A 41 -4.49 -0.13 -22.00
N ALA A 42 -4.10 -1.31 -22.47
CA ALA A 42 -3.06 -1.52 -23.49
C ALA A 42 -1.70 -0.85 -23.16
N CYS A 43 -1.39 -0.67 -21.89
CA CYS A 43 -0.12 -0.12 -21.45
C CYS A 43 1.02 -1.07 -21.84
N PRO A 44 2.12 -0.60 -22.47
CA PRO A 44 3.26 -1.44 -22.79
C PRO A 44 3.93 -2.02 -21.56
N TYR A 45 4.49 -3.23 -21.67
CA TYR A 45 5.16 -3.94 -20.58
C TYR A 45 6.22 -3.07 -19.88
N GLY A 46 7.11 -2.42 -20.65
CA GLY A 46 8.19 -1.60 -20.09
C GLY A 46 7.73 -0.32 -19.38
N GLU A 47 6.50 0.16 -19.68
CA GLU A 47 5.90 1.29 -18.97
C GLU A 47 5.25 0.84 -17.65
N GLU A 48 4.65 -0.35 -17.62
CA GLU A 48 4.06 -0.89 -16.41
C GLU A 48 5.14 -1.37 -15.43
N PHE A 49 6.11 -2.15 -15.92
CA PHE A 49 7.22 -2.67 -15.12
C PHE A 49 8.48 -1.80 -15.33
N ASP A 50 8.46 -0.62 -14.75
CA ASP A 50 9.40 0.48 -14.92
C ASP A 50 10.71 0.36 -14.11
N GLY A 51 10.97 -0.82 -13.51
CA GLY A 51 12.18 -1.10 -12.74
C GLY A 51 12.15 -0.58 -11.28
N ASN A 52 11.05 0.04 -10.83
CA ASN A 52 10.94 0.59 -9.48
C ASN A 52 10.28 -0.37 -8.46
N ASP A 53 9.93 -1.58 -8.87
CA ASP A 53 9.12 -2.48 -8.04
C ASP A 53 9.89 -3.05 -6.84
N TYR A 54 11.20 -3.35 -7.01
CA TYR A 54 12.02 -3.94 -5.95
C TYR A 54 12.29 -3.02 -4.75
N THR A 55 12.20 -1.73 -4.92
CA THR A 55 12.42 -0.73 -3.87
C THR A 55 11.13 -0.12 -3.34
N ALA A 56 10.00 -0.61 -3.80
CA ALA A 56 8.68 -0.12 -3.45
C ALA A 56 8.00 -1.01 -2.39
N SER A 57 7.05 -0.44 -1.66
CA SER A 57 6.09 -1.21 -0.89
C SER A 57 4.84 -1.47 -1.74
N HIS A 58 4.38 -2.71 -1.76
CA HIS A 58 3.20 -3.11 -2.50
C HIS A 58 2.04 -3.38 -1.55
N VAL A 59 0.91 -2.74 -1.80
CA VAL A 59 -0.32 -2.93 -1.03
C VAL A 59 -1.25 -3.80 -1.84
N ILE A 60 -1.79 -4.84 -1.21
CA ILE A 60 -2.80 -5.72 -1.79
C ILE A 60 -4.11 -5.57 -1.05
N MET A 61 -5.20 -5.68 -1.80
CA MET A 61 -6.55 -5.64 -1.28
C MET A 61 -7.34 -6.85 -1.73
N TYR A 62 -8.00 -7.46 -0.76
CA TYR A 62 -8.90 -8.59 -0.97
C TYR A 62 -10.35 -8.17 -0.71
N VAL A 63 -11.26 -8.77 -1.46
CA VAL A 63 -12.71 -8.71 -1.22
C VAL A 63 -13.19 -10.13 -1.08
N ASP A 64 -13.75 -10.49 0.07
CA ASP A 64 -14.18 -11.86 0.42
C ASP A 64 -13.08 -12.92 0.17
N GLY A 65 -11.81 -12.54 0.42
CA GLY A 65 -10.64 -13.38 0.22
C GLY A 65 -10.07 -13.40 -1.20
N GLU A 66 -10.74 -12.80 -2.19
CA GLU A 66 -10.28 -12.75 -3.57
C GLU A 66 -9.42 -11.49 -3.82
N PRO A 67 -8.27 -11.58 -4.50
CA PRO A 67 -7.45 -10.42 -4.87
C PRO A 67 -8.23 -9.46 -5.76
N ALA A 68 -8.45 -8.24 -5.28
CA ALA A 68 -9.36 -7.28 -5.90
C ALA A 68 -8.67 -6.01 -6.41
N GLY A 69 -7.58 -5.61 -5.77
CA GLY A 69 -6.86 -4.39 -6.13
C GLY A 69 -5.47 -4.31 -5.51
N SER A 70 -4.68 -3.38 -6.01
CA SER A 70 -3.30 -3.16 -5.58
C SER A 70 -2.92 -1.70 -5.71
N MET A 71 -1.93 -1.28 -4.93
CA MET A 71 -1.28 0.03 -5.05
C MET A 71 0.22 -0.12 -4.76
N ARG A 72 1.06 0.61 -5.50
CA ARG A 72 2.50 0.70 -5.26
C ARG A 72 2.80 2.00 -4.51
N LEU A 73 3.60 1.92 -3.45
CA LEU A 73 4.07 3.06 -2.67
C LEU A 73 5.58 3.19 -2.82
N ARG A 74 6.05 4.38 -3.18
CA ARG A 74 7.48 4.70 -3.21
C ARG A 74 7.79 5.79 -2.20
N TRP A 75 8.91 5.63 -1.52
CA TRP A 75 9.32 6.48 -0.42
C TRP A 75 10.43 7.42 -0.89
N PHE A 76 10.19 8.72 -0.75
CA PHE A 76 11.15 9.79 -1.02
C PHE A 76 11.45 10.53 0.29
N GLN A 77 12.47 11.37 0.30
CA GLN A 77 12.93 12.01 1.54
C GLN A 77 11.80 12.72 2.32
N SER A 78 10.90 13.43 1.65
CA SER A 78 9.89 14.28 2.29
C SER A 78 8.45 13.95 1.92
N PHE A 79 8.22 12.94 1.08
CA PHE A 79 6.88 12.53 0.66
C PHE A 79 6.83 11.06 0.25
N CYS A 80 5.64 10.48 0.34
CA CYS A 80 5.34 9.17 -0.23
C CYS A 80 4.66 9.36 -1.58
N LYS A 81 5.09 8.64 -2.61
CA LYS A 81 4.43 8.62 -3.92
C LYS A 81 3.52 7.41 -4.04
N PHE A 82 2.23 7.65 -4.29
CA PHE A 82 1.25 6.61 -4.61
C PHE A 82 1.23 6.39 -6.12
N GLU A 83 1.34 5.15 -6.53
CA GLU A 83 1.43 4.75 -7.93
C GLU A 83 0.68 3.44 -8.18
N ARG A 84 0.38 3.18 -9.45
CA ARG A 84 -0.12 1.88 -9.90
C ARG A 84 -1.34 1.40 -9.12
N CYS A 85 -2.26 2.31 -8.79
CA CYS A 85 -3.52 1.96 -8.15
C CYS A 85 -4.44 1.28 -9.15
N VAL A 86 -4.83 0.06 -8.88
CA VAL A 86 -5.73 -0.73 -9.72
C VAL A 86 -6.82 -1.39 -8.89
N VAL A 87 -8.00 -1.53 -9.50
CA VAL A 87 -9.10 -2.34 -9.00
C VAL A 87 -9.64 -3.15 -10.18
N LEU A 88 -9.75 -4.47 -10.03
CA LEU A 88 -10.32 -5.34 -11.04
C LEU A 88 -11.79 -4.99 -11.32
N LYS A 89 -12.18 -5.12 -12.58
CA LYS A 89 -13.52 -4.75 -13.07
C LYS A 89 -14.68 -5.29 -12.22
N PRO A 90 -14.71 -6.56 -11.76
CA PRO A 90 -15.80 -7.08 -10.92
C PRO A 90 -16.00 -6.36 -9.58
N PHE A 91 -14.95 -5.70 -9.07
CA PHE A 91 -14.94 -5.03 -7.76
C PHE A 91 -15.06 -3.52 -7.84
N ARG A 92 -15.20 -2.94 -9.04
CA ARG A 92 -15.40 -1.49 -9.21
C ARG A 92 -16.79 -1.06 -8.79
N GLY A 93 -16.94 0.22 -8.43
CA GLY A 93 -18.23 0.77 -7.97
C GLY A 93 -18.53 0.54 -6.48
N LEU A 94 -17.74 -0.28 -5.77
CA LEU A 94 -17.92 -0.59 -4.35
C LEU A 94 -17.17 0.39 -3.41
N GLY A 95 -16.70 1.53 -3.91
CA GLY A 95 -15.91 2.49 -3.12
C GLY A 95 -14.50 2.01 -2.72
N ILE A 96 -14.04 0.93 -3.31
CA ILE A 96 -12.82 0.20 -2.94
C ILE A 96 -11.56 1.05 -3.08
N HIS A 97 -11.47 1.87 -4.14
CA HIS A 97 -10.34 2.76 -4.34
C HIS A 97 -10.20 3.81 -3.21
N HIS A 98 -11.29 4.27 -2.64
CA HIS A 98 -11.26 5.15 -1.46
C HIS A 98 -10.68 4.43 -0.23
N ARG A 99 -11.03 3.15 -0.06
CA ARG A 99 -10.55 2.35 1.08
C ARG A 99 -9.06 2.08 0.99
N ILE A 100 -8.54 1.68 -0.18
CA ILE A 100 -7.10 1.47 -0.35
C ILE A 100 -6.33 2.79 -0.21
N ASN A 101 -6.86 3.90 -0.74
CA ASN A 101 -6.24 5.21 -0.62
C ASN A 101 -6.19 5.68 0.84
N ALA A 102 -7.28 5.54 1.59
CA ALA A 102 -7.34 5.88 3.01
C ALA A 102 -6.36 5.03 3.84
N TRP A 103 -6.29 3.72 3.58
CA TRP A 103 -5.35 2.82 4.24
C TRP A 103 -3.89 3.21 3.95
N CYS A 104 -3.56 3.51 2.68
CA CYS A 104 -2.21 3.94 2.29
C CYS A 104 -1.82 5.28 2.90
N LYS A 105 -2.75 6.23 3.03
CA LYS A 105 -2.53 7.49 3.74
C LYS A 105 -2.19 7.26 5.21
N GLU A 106 -2.96 6.41 5.89
CA GLU A 106 -2.69 6.07 7.30
C GLU A 106 -1.36 5.33 7.45
N PHE A 107 -1.04 4.40 6.55
CA PHE A 107 0.25 3.73 6.56
C PHE A 107 1.41 4.71 6.35
N ALA A 108 1.29 5.66 5.42
CA ALA A 108 2.30 6.71 5.23
C ALA A 108 2.46 7.60 6.47
N ARG A 109 1.36 7.97 7.15
CA ARG A 109 1.38 8.75 8.41
C ARG A 109 2.13 8.00 9.51
N ARG A 110 1.87 6.68 9.67
CA ARG A 110 2.56 5.82 10.65
C ARG A 110 4.06 5.69 10.38
N LYS A 111 4.48 5.79 9.12
CA LYS A 111 5.90 5.89 8.73
C LYS A 111 6.50 7.30 8.92
N GLY A 112 5.71 8.28 9.37
CA GLY A 112 6.16 9.65 9.62
C GLY A 112 6.03 10.61 8.43
N TYR A 113 5.41 10.19 7.32
CA TYR A 113 5.19 11.05 6.17
C TYR A 113 3.98 11.96 6.37
N THR A 114 4.17 13.23 6.03
CA THR A 114 3.12 14.25 6.08
C THR A 114 2.65 14.71 4.70
N LYS A 115 3.19 14.12 3.63
CA LYS A 115 2.81 14.44 2.25
C LYS A 115 2.72 13.19 1.41
N VAL A 116 1.64 13.11 0.62
CA VAL A 116 1.47 12.12 -0.45
C VAL A 116 1.47 12.85 -1.78
N TYR A 117 2.18 12.29 -2.73
CA TYR A 117 2.28 12.77 -4.12
C TYR A 117 1.83 11.69 -5.08
N LEU A 118 1.18 12.04 -6.17
CA LEU A 118 0.87 11.11 -7.25
C LEU A 118 0.75 11.81 -8.61
N HIS A 119 0.87 11.03 -9.68
CA HIS A 119 0.48 11.45 -11.02
C HIS A 119 -0.97 11.02 -11.26
N LEU A 120 -1.83 11.98 -11.55
CA LEU A 120 -3.26 11.79 -11.67
C LEU A 120 -3.73 12.09 -13.09
N GLN A 121 -4.42 11.16 -13.73
CA GLN A 121 -5.10 11.47 -14.99
C GLN A 121 -6.10 12.60 -14.75
N ARG A 122 -6.08 13.60 -15.65
CA ARG A 122 -6.89 14.82 -15.56
C ARG A 122 -8.37 14.54 -15.23
N ARG A 123 -8.95 13.51 -15.85
CA ARG A 123 -10.36 13.12 -15.65
C ARG A 123 -10.73 12.75 -14.22
N HIS A 124 -9.75 12.36 -13.39
CA HIS A 124 -9.97 11.94 -12.01
C HIS A 124 -9.79 13.06 -10.99
N MET A 125 -9.39 14.27 -11.42
CA MET A 125 -9.14 15.40 -10.54
C MET A 125 -10.32 15.74 -9.62
N PRO A 126 -11.59 15.84 -10.13
CA PRO A 126 -12.74 16.19 -9.27
C PRO A 126 -13.01 15.19 -8.15
N MET A 127 -12.65 13.93 -8.35
CA MET A 127 -12.77 12.89 -7.33
C MET A 127 -11.68 13.04 -6.27
N MET A 128 -10.43 13.27 -6.70
CA MET A 128 -9.29 13.35 -5.80
C MET A 128 -9.25 14.66 -5.00
N GLU A 129 -9.82 15.74 -5.51
CA GLU A 129 -10.03 16.98 -4.74
C GLU A 129 -10.89 16.76 -3.50
N LYS A 130 -11.93 15.92 -3.60
CA LYS A 130 -12.77 15.53 -2.45
C LYS A 130 -12.00 14.73 -1.39
N GLU A 131 -10.90 14.10 -1.79
CA GLU A 131 -9.97 13.39 -0.90
C GLU A 131 -8.82 14.28 -0.39
N GLY A 132 -8.85 15.57 -0.65
CA GLY A 132 -7.87 16.56 -0.18
C GLY A 132 -6.64 16.71 -1.07
N PHE A 133 -6.62 16.11 -2.27
CA PHE A 133 -5.55 16.33 -3.23
C PHE A 133 -5.71 17.65 -3.97
N ARG A 134 -4.60 18.30 -4.23
CA ARG A 134 -4.50 19.55 -4.99
C ARG A 134 -3.32 19.48 -5.96
N ARG A 135 -3.36 20.24 -7.00
CA ARG A 135 -2.28 20.31 -8.00
C ARG A 135 -1.02 20.92 -7.37
N VAL A 136 0.14 20.37 -7.75
CA VAL A 136 1.44 20.94 -7.37
C VAL A 136 1.66 22.27 -8.09
N ASP A 137 1.34 22.30 -9.38
CA ASP A 137 1.45 23.47 -10.28
C ASP A 137 0.48 23.30 -11.48
N ASP A 138 0.58 24.22 -12.45
CA ASP A 138 -0.28 24.23 -13.64
C ASP A 138 0.22 23.36 -14.78
N ARG A 139 1.35 22.68 -14.64
CA ARG A 139 1.90 21.81 -15.69
C ARG A 139 1.00 20.62 -15.95
N VAL A 140 0.80 20.36 -17.23
CA VAL A 140 0.19 19.14 -17.75
C VAL A 140 1.28 18.34 -18.44
N PHE A 141 1.32 17.05 -18.24
CA PHE A 141 2.23 16.15 -18.94
C PHE A 141 1.48 14.90 -19.41
N ASN A 142 2.04 14.21 -20.38
CA ASN A 142 1.36 13.08 -21.01
C ASN A 142 2.13 11.79 -20.75
N PHE A 143 1.39 10.72 -20.45
CA PHE A 143 1.82 9.36 -20.66
C PHE A 143 0.93 8.77 -21.76
N SER A 144 1.54 8.33 -22.86
CA SER A 144 0.83 7.92 -24.06
C SER A 144 -0.17 9.01 -24.53
N ASP A 145 -1.45 8.68 -24.58
CA ASP A 145 -2.56 9.54 -25.02
C ASP A 145 -3.34 10.22 -23.89
N HIS A 146 -2.88 10.08 -22.65
CA HIS A 146 -3.54 10.64 -21.49
C HIS A 146 -2.79 11.81 -20.85
N GLU A 147 -3.55 12.85 -20.50
CA GLU A 147 -3.05 14.00 -19.75
C GLU A 147 -3.04 13.73 -18.26
N TYR A 148 -1.97 14.15 -17.59
CA TYR A 148 -1.76 14.00 -16.15
C TYR A 148 -1.41 15.32 -15.48
N TYR A 149 -1.79 15.42 -14.21
CA TYR A 149 -1.32 16.42 -13.27
C TYR A 149 -0.40 15.77 -12.22
N ALA A 150 0.61 16.51 -11.79
CA ALA A 150 1.26 16.27 -10.52
C ALA A 150 0.35 16.81 -9.41
N VAL A 151 -0.07 15.94 -8.49
CA VAL A 151 -0.94 16.31 -7.37
C VAL A 151 -0.39 15.81 -6.05
N TYR A 152 -0.73 16.49 -4.96
CA TYR A 152 -0.34 16.12 -3.61
C TYR A 152 -1.47 16.36 -2.62
N CYS A 153 -1.41 15.70 -1.48
CA CYS A 153 -2.18 16.05 -0.30
C CYS A 153 -1.29 16.08 0.93
N GLU A 154 -1.63 16.93 1.88
CA GLU A 154 -1.02 16.95 3.21
C GLU A 154 -1.72 15.97 4.13
N LEU A 155 -0.95 15.36 5.02
CA LEU A 155 -1.43 14.43 6.02
C LEU A 155 -1.13 15.00 7.40
N GLU A 156 -2.11 14.95 8.29
CA GLU A 156 -1.88 15.32 9.69
C GLU A 156 -0.91 14.33 10.35
N PRO A 157 0.12 14.81 11.06
CA PRO A 157 1.02 13.94 11.80
C PRO A 157 0.27 13.08 12.83
N VAL A 158 0.78 11.87 13.10
CA VAL A 158 0.24 10.99 14.15
C VAL A 158 1.28 10.77 15.25
N ALA A 159 0.84 10.72 16.48
CA ALA A 159 1.72 10.47 17.62
C ALA A 159 2.40 9.09 17.54
N ALA A 160 1.71 8.10 16.96
CA ALA A 160 2.21 6.74 16.75
C ALA A 160 3.13 6.58 15.53
N ALA A 161 3.58 7.67 14.90
CA ALA A 161 4.56 7.60 13.82
C ALA A 161 5.89 7.03 14.32
N VAL A 162 6.51 6.18 13.51
CA VAL A 162 7.85 5.63 13.79
C VAL A 162 8.87 6.76 13.76
N ARG A 163 9.68 6.85 14.82
CA ARG A 163 10.73 7.85 15.02
C ARG A 163 11.98 7.18 15.56
N LEU A 164 13.08 7.91 15.63
CA LEU A 164 14.35 7.40 16.13
C LEU A 164 14.27 6.93 17.60
N ASP A 165 13.40 7.53 18.39
CA ASP A 165 13.13 7.21 19.80
C ASP A 165 12.02 6.16 20.00
N THR A 166 11.52 5.57 18.92
CA THR A 166 10.56 4.45 19.00
C THR A 166 11.22 3.26 19.70
N GLU A 167 10.45 2.58 20.57
CA GLU A 167 10.92 1.41 21.29
C GLU A 167 11.54 0.37 20.33
N PRO A 168 12.77 -0.14 20.60
CA PRO A 168 13.52 -0.96 19.63
C PRO A 168 12.80 -2.22 19.17
N MET A 169 11.99 -2.84 20.02
CA MET A 169 11.25 -4.06 19.62
C MET A 169 10.09 -3.77 18.69
N VAL A 170 9.50 -2.57 18.77
CA VAL A 170 8.47 -2.11 17.81
C VAL A 170 9.07 -1.98 16.40
N MET A 171 10.32 -1.52 16.28
CA MET A 171 11.04 -1.40 15.02
C MET A 171 11.26 -2.74 14.28
N ASN A 172 11.15 -3.86 15.01
CA ASN A 172 11.28 -5.21 14.45
C ASN A 172 9.93 -5.82 14.03
N ARG A 173 8.83 -5.12 14.27
CA ARG A 173 7.51 -5.57 13.85
C ARG A 173 7.30 -5.38 12.34
N PRO A 174 6.42 -6.17 11.70
CA PRO A 174 6.00 -5.87 10.33
C PRO A 174 5.43 -4.44 10.23
N GLU A 175 5.85 -3.70 9.21
CA GLU A 175 5.54 -2.26 9.08
C GLU A 175 4.04 -1.92 9.08
N ASP A 176 3.21 -2.83 8.58
CA ASP A 176 1.74 -2.66 8.55
C ASP A 176 1.04 -3.11 9.85
N ARG A 177 1.78 -3.63 10.83
CA ARG A 177 1.27 -4.20 12.08
C ARG A 177 2.10 -3.79 13.30
N LEU A 178 2.46 -2.52 13.37
CA LEU A 178 3.30 -1.97 14.45
C LEU A 178 2.63 -2.01 15.84
N ASP A 179 1.33 -2.21 15.91
CA ASP A 179 0.52 -2.32 17.12
C ASP A 179 0.33 -3.75 17.62
N THR A 180 0.91 -4.75 16.95
CA THR A 180 0.83 -6.16 17.34
C THR A 180 2.21 -6.74 17.62
N LEU A 181 2.34 -7.56 18.69
CA LEU A 181 3.61 -8.19 19.06
C LEU A 181 4.20 -8.99 17.90
N GLY A 182 5.45 -8.69 17.57
CA GLY A 182 6.23 -9.36 16.52
C GLY A 182 6.79 -10.72 16.95
N ILE A 183 7.38 -11.43 16.01
CA ILE A 183 8.01 -12.74 16.25
C ILE A 183 9.20 -12.60 17.20
N LEU A 184 10.00 -11.52 17.07
CA LEU A 184 11.20 -11.32 17.88
C LEU A 184 10.86 -11.03 19.35
N GLU A 185 9.75 -10.32 19.61
CA GLU A 185 9.27 -10.12 20.97
C GLU A 185 8.82 -11.44 21.61
N LYS A 186 8.13 -12.30 20.87
CA LYS A 186 7.74 -13.64 21.30
C LYS A 186 8.95 -14.54 21.54
N SER A 187 10.03 -14.36 20.80
CA SER A 187 11.24 -15.15 20.97
C SER A 187 11.97 -14.87 22.28
N ALA A 188 11.69 -13.74 22.95
CA ALA A 188 12.25 -13.45 24.29
C ALA A 188 11.83 -14.48 25.34
N ALA A 189 10.73 -15.19 25.15
CA ALA A 189 10.27 -16.29 25.99
C ALA A 189 10.96 -17.64 25.66
N ARG A 190 11.70 -17.72 24.55
CA ARG A 190 12.41 -18.92 24.13
C ARG A 190 13.69 -19.09 24.95
N GLY A 191 14.04 -20.34 25.29
CA GLY A 191 15.35 -20.67 25.88
C GLY A 191 16.51 -20.33 24.95
N ALA A 192 17.72 -20.17 25.50
CA ALA A 192 18.93 -19.87 24.72
C ALA A 192 19.15 -20.91 23.63
N SER A 193 19.42 -20.45 22.40
CA SER A 193 19.76 -21.32 21.27
C SER A 193 21.14 -21.99 21.46
N ASN A 194 22.02 -21.35 22.22
CA ASN A 194 23.31 -21.88 22.60
C ASN A 194 23.38 -21.91 24.16
N PRO A 195 23.30 -23.09 24.80
CA PRO A 195 23.34 -23.21 26.26
C PRO A 195 24.68 -22.77 26.87
N HIS A 196 25.73 -22.65 26.06
CA HIS A 196 27.06 -22.20 26.48
C HIS A 196 27.30 -20.70 26.23
N ALA A 197 26.37 -19.99 25.63
CA ALA A 197 26.49 -18.54 25.46
C ALA A 197 26.42 -17.85 26.84
N PRO A 198 27.24 -16.81 27.09
CA PRO A 198 27.15 -16.06 28.33
C PRO A 198 25.75 -15.48 28.49
N ARG A 199 25.17 -15.64 29.68
CA ARG A 199 23.85 -15.08 30.00
C ARG A 199 23.97 -13.55 30.03
N VAL A 200 23.24 -12.87 29.14
CA VAL A 200 23.06 -11.44 29.26
C VAL A 200 22.10 -11.19 30.45
N GLU A 201 22.59 -10.50 31.47
CA GLU A 201 21.73 -10.08 32.58
C GLU A 201 20.61 -9.19 32.05
N ARG A 202 19.36 -9.59 32.29
CA ARG A 202 18.21 -8.80 31.93
C ARG A 202 18.07 -7.66 32.93
N HIS A 203 18.45 -6.46 32.57
CA HIS A 203 18.01 -5.27 33.28
C HIS A 203 16.51 -5.11 33.07
N VAL A 204 15.74 -5.51 34.07
CA VAL A 204 14.30 -5.18 34.14
C VAL A 204 14.22 -3.77 34.73
N ASN A 205 13.93 -2.80 33.84
CA ASN A 205 13.48 -1.47 34.27
C ASN A 205 11.96 -1.45 34.37
#